data_159b68a2675c54ba64cdf3c41b4bb589
#
_entry.id   159b68a2675c54ba64cdf3c41b4bb589
#
_cell.length_a   1.000
_cell.length_b   1.000
_cell.length_c   1.000
_cell.angle_alpha   90.00
_cell.angle_beta   90.00
_cell.angle_gamma   90.00
#
_symmetry.space_group_name_H-M   'P 1'
#
loop_
_entity.id
_entity.type
_entity.pdbx_description
1 polymer ?
#
loop_
_entity_poly.entity_id
_entity_poly.type
_entity_poly.pdbx_seq_one_letter_code
_entity_poly.pdbx_strand_id
1 'polypeptide(L)'
;DVFVDVDEKNISLDFLLSLIKELPPKYQVVFNLYVLDRYSHQEISELLKISTGTSKSNLFRARKLLQNKINNSKINSYENKHRQVIS
;
A
#
# COMPACT_ATOMS: atom_id res chain seq x y z
N ASP A 1 10.37 -5.32 6.33
CA ASP A 1 9.55 -5.04 5.17
C ASP A 1 9.47 -3.53 4.94
N VAL A 2 9.69 -3.12 3.70
CA VAL A 2 9.72 -1.71 3.32
C VAL A 2 8.44 -0.97 3.73
N PHE A 3 7.33 -1.65 3.60
CA PHE A 3 6.04 -1.04 3.93
C PHE A 3 5.93 -0.69 5.41
N VAL A 4 6.44 -1.56 6.26
CA VAL A 4 6.39 -1.36 7.71
C VAL A 4 7.27 -0.19 8.14
N ASP A 5 8.33 0.06 7.40
CA ASP A 5 9.28 1.12 7.74
C ASP A 5 8.74 2.52 7.48
N VAL A 6 7.57 2.64 6.87
CA VAL A 6 6.99 3.94 6.55
C VAL A 6 6.25 4.47 7.76
N ASP A 7 6.99 4.91 8.73
CA ASP A 7 6.49 5.75 9.82
C ASP A 7 5.10 5.37 10.33
N GLU A 8 4.95 4.12 10.73
CA GLU A 8 3.67 3.60 11.19
C GLU A 8 3.15 4.33 12.43
N LYS A 9 4.00 5.10 13.11
CA LYS A 9 3.59 5.87 14.26
C LYS A 9 2.59 6.96 13.91
N ASN A 10 2.60 7.43 12.67
CA ASN A 10 1.76 8.52 12.23
C ASN A 10 0.66 8.11 11.27
N ILE A 11 0.48 6.81 11.09
CA ILE A 11 -0.50 6.28 10.14
C ILE A 11 -1.44 5.34 10.87
N SER A 12 -2.71 5.72 10.96
CA SER A 12 -3.70 4.86 11.57
C SER A 12 -4.01 3.68 10.65
N LEU A 13 -4.47 2.58 11.26
CA LEU A 13 -4.88 1.41 10.48
C LEU A 13 -6.03 1.75 9.55
N ASP A 14 -6.98 2.53 10.01
CA ASP A 14 -8.14 2.92 9.20
C ASP A 14 -7.70 3.69 7.97
N PHE A 15 -6.76 4.62 8.13
CA PHE A 15 -6.24 5.39 7.01
C PHE A 15 -5.54 4.47 6.01
N LEU A 16 -4.71 3.56 6.52
CA LEU A 16 -4.00 2.62 5.66
C LEU A 16 -4.97 1.75 4.86
N LEU A 17 -5.99 1.23 5.53
CA LEU A 17 -6.99 0.40 4.85
C LEU A 17 -7.74 1.20 3.78
N SER A 18 -7.99 2.49 4.02
CA SER A 18 -8.64 3.31 3.01
C SER A 18 -7.76 3.48 1.77
N LEU A 19 -6.45 3.61 1.96
CA LEU A 19 -5.52 3.72 0.84
C LEU A 19 -5.45 2.41 0.05
N ILE A 20 -5.48 1.28 0.74
CA ILE A 20 -5.47 -0.03 0.08
C ILE A 20 -6.68 -0.17 -0.83
N LYS A 21 -7.83 0.31 -0.39
CA LYS A 21 -9.05 0.24 -1.20
C LYS A 21 -8.97 1.05 -2.49
N GLU A 22 -8.07 2.03 -2.55
CA GLU A 22 -7.88 2.84 -3.75
C GLU A 22 -6.95 2.19 -4.78
N LEU A 23 -6.31 1.09 -4.43
CA LEU A 23 -5.43 0.40 -5.37
C LEU A 23 -6.23 -0.20 -6.51
N PRO A 24 -5.66 -0.24 -7.74
CA PRO A 24 -6.27 -1.00 -8.82
C PRO A 24 -6.52 -2.45 -8.38
N PRO A 25 -7.63 -3.06 -8.82
CA PRO A 25 -8.02 -4.38 -8.30
C PRO A 25 -6.94 -5.46 -8.37
N LYS A 26 -6.18 -5.51 -9.45
CA LYS A 26 -5.16 -6.56 -9.59
C LYS A 26 -4.02 -6.42 -8.59
N TYR A 27 -3.72 -5.19 -8.18
CA TYR A 27 -2.68 -4.94 -7.16
C TYR A 27 -3.25 -5.12 -5.77
N GLN A 28 -4.49 -4.67 -5.59
CA GLN A 28 -5.15 -4.76 -4.30
C GLN A 28 -5.31 -6.20 -3.85
N VAL A 29 -5.76 -7.10 -4.75
CA VAL A 29 -6.00 -8.48 -4.37
C VAL A 29 -4.70 -9.19 -3.98
N VAL A 30 -3.61 -8.96 -4.71
CA VAL A 30 -2.33 -9.57 -4.37
C VAL A 30 -1.80 -9.00 -3.05
N PHE A 31 -1.93 -7.70 -2.86
CA PHE A 31 -1.51 -7.07 -1.61
C PHE A 31 -2.26 -7.65 -0.42
N ASN A 32 -3.58 -7.75 -0.53
CA ASN A 32 -4.38 -8.29 0.56
C ASN A 32 -4.03 -9.74 0.87
N LEU A 33 -3.88 -10.56 -0.17
CA LEU A 33 -3.57 -11.96 0.04
C LEU A 33 -2.19 -12.15 0.67
N TYR A 34 -1.21 -11.41 0.20
CA TYR A 34 0.15 -11.59 0.70
C TYR A 34 0.37 -10.95 2.06
N VAL A 35 -0.04 -9.69 2.21
CA VAL A 35 0.29 -8.91 3.41
C VAL A 35 -0.70 -9.17 4.54
N LEU A 36 -1.99 -9.19 4.25
CA LEU A 36 -3.00 -9.32 5.30
C LEU A 36 -3.31 -10.78 5.60
N ASP A 37 -3.44 -11.61 4.57
CA ASP A 37 -3.82 -13.02 4.74
C ASP A 37 -2.63 -13.96 4.79
N ARG A 38 -1.45 -13.44 4.52
CA ARG A 38 -0.17 -14.16 4.63
C ARG A 38 -0.05 -15.35 3.67
N TYR A 39 -0.62 -15.24 2.50
CA TYR A 39 -0.45 -16.24 1.45
C TYR A 39 0.95 -16.09 0.83
N SER A 40 1.55 -17.22 0.43
CA SER A 40 2.80 -17.19 -0.33
C SER A 40 2.50 -16.82 -1.78
N HIS A 41 3.55 -16.41 -2.51
CA HIS A 41 3.38 -16.14 -3.95
C HIS A 41 2.94 -17.40 -4.69
N GLN A 42 3.41 -18.57 -4.26
CA GLN A 42 2.97 -19.82 -4.85
C GLN A 42 1.47 -20.03 -4.65
N GLU A 43 0.99 -19.80 -3.44
CA GLU A 43 -0.43 -19.93 -3.15
C GLU A 43 -1.25 -18.91 -3.93
N ILE A 44 -0.77 -17.68 -4.02
CA ILE A 44 -1.45 -16.63 -4.78
C ILE A 44 -1.52 -16.99 -6.26
N SER A 45 -0.41 -17.52 -6.81
CA SER A 45 -0.37 -17.90 -8.20
C SER A 45 -1.41 -18.97 -8.51
N GLU A 46 -1.57 -19.92 -7.60
CA GLU A 46 -2.55 -20.99 -7.79
C GLU A 46 -3.98 -20.47 -7.65
N LEU A 47 -4.19 -19.62 -6.65
CA LEU A 47 -5.53 -19.09 -6.39
C LEU A 47 -6.01 -18.17 -7.51
N LEU A 48 -5.14 -17.27 -7.96
CA LEU A 48 -5.50 -16.28 -8.97
C LEU A 48 -5.19 -16.72 -10.40
N LYS A 49 -4.54 -17.87 -10.56
CA LYS A 49 -4.16 -18.41 -11.87
C LYS A 49 -3.24 -17.46 -12.62
N ILE A 50 -2.25 -16.95 -11.91
CA ILE A 50 -1.18 -16.10 -12.45
C ILE A 50 0.16 -16.77 -12.13
N SER A 51 1.22 -16.33 -12.78
CA SER A 51 2.56 -16.84 -12.45
C SER A 51 3.02 -16.24 -11.11
N THR A 52 3.97 -16.93 -10.47
CA THR A 52 4.58 -16.38 -9.25
C THR A 52 5.29 -15.07 -9.55
N GLY A 53 5.89 -14.95 -10.74
CA GLY A 53 6.51 -13.70 -11.16
C GLY A 53 5.51 -12.56 -11.25
N THR A 54 4.34 -12.82 -11.79
CA THR A 54 3.27 -11.82 -11.85
C THR A 54 2.80 -11.44 -10.45
N SER A 55 2.67 -12.43 -9.57
CA SER A 55 2.30 -12.16 -8.18
C SER A 55 3.31 -11.22 -7.53
N LYS A 56 4.61 -11.50 -7.70
CA LYS A 56 5.67 -10.67 -7.13
C LYS A 56 5.67 -9.26 -7.71
N SER A 57 5.51 -9.13 -9.02
CA SER A 57 5.52 -7.80 -9.64
C SER A 57 4.28 -7.00 -9.26
N ASN A 58 3.13 -7.65 -9.14
CA ASN A 58 1.92 -6.96 -8.70
C ASN A 58 2.05 -6.47 -7.25
N LEU A 59 2.66 -7.28 -6.40
CA LEU A 59 2.91 -6.86 -5.01
C LEU A 59 3.86 -5.66 -4.97
N PHE A 60 4.92 -5.71 -5.78
CA PHE A 60 5.87 -4.59 -5.84
C PHE A 60 5.17 -3.30 -6.27
N ARG A 61 4.33 -3.37 -7.29
CA ARG A 61 3.60 -2.18 -7.77
C ARG A 61 2.59 -1.70 -6.75
N ALA A 62 1.92 -2.62 -6.05
CA ALA A 62 0.99 -2.25 -4.99
C ALA A 62 1.71 -1.46 -3.90
N ARG A 63 2.85 -1.97 -3.45
CA ARG A 63 3.64 -1.30 -2.41
C ARG A 63 4.11 0.08 -2.87
N LYS A 64 4.53 0.18 -4.11
CA LYS A 64 5.00 1.46 -4.63
C LYS A 64 3.89 2.49 -4.70
N LEU A 65 2.70 2.07 -5.14
CA LEU A 65 1.56 2.97 -5.18
C LEU A 65 1.14 3.42 -3.79
N LEU A 66 1.13 2.49 -2.82
CA LEU A 66 0.80 2.84 -1.44
C LEU A 66 1.84 3.79 -0.86
N GLN A 67 3.10 3.53 -1.11
CA GLN A 67 4.18 4.40 -0.64
C GLN A 67 3.99 5.81 -1.16
N ASN A 68 3.68 5.94 -2.44
CA ASN A 68 3.48 7.26 -3.04
C ASN A 68 2.26 7.96 -2.43
N LYS A 69 1.17 7.23 -2.19
CA LYS A 69 -0.02 7.81 -1.58
C LYS A 69 0.25 8.29 -0.17
N ILE A 70 0.99 7.52 0.61
CA ILE A 70 1.36 7.90 1.97
C ILE A 70 2.24 9.15 1.95
N ASN A 71 3.23 9.18 1.08
CA ASN A 71 4.13 10.32 0.97
C ASN A 71 3.38 11.58 0.55
N ASN A 72 2.49 11.47 -0.41
CA ASN A 72 1.69 12.61 -0.86
C ASN A 72 0.78 13.11 0.26
N SER A 73 0.22 12.20 1.03
CA SER A 73 -0.63 12.56 2.16
C SER A 73 0.14 13.33 3.21
N LYS A 74 1.37 12.89 3.52
CA LYS A 74 2.23 13.59 4.48
C LYS A 74 2.60 14.98 3.98
N ILE A 75 2.93 15.09 2.71
CA ILE A 75 3.29 16.37 2.12
C ILE A 75 2.10 17.33 2.18
N ASN A 76 0.91 16.85 1.83
CA ASN A 76 -0.29 17.67 1.87
C ASN A 76 -0.60 18.14 3.29
N SER A 77 -0.44 17.26 4.27
CA SER A 77 -0.64 17.66 5.68
C SER A 77 0.34 18.72 6.10
N TYR A 78 1.60 18.56 5.72
CA TYR A 78 2.62 19.52 6.06
C TYR A 78 2.32 20.87 5.41
N GLU A 79 1.96 20.89 4.14
CA GLU A 79 1.63 22.11 3.42
C GLU A 79 0.43 22.82 4.03
N ASN A 80 -0.58 22.07 4.43
CA ASN A 80 -1.77 22.65 5.05
C ASN A 80 -1.43 23.32 6.38
N LYS A 81 -0.62 22.65 7.19
CA LYS A 81 -0.16 23.23 8.45
C LYS A 81 0.64 24.51 8.21
N HIS A 82 1.51 24.48 7.21
CA HIS A 82 2.34 25.60 6.89
C HIS A 82 1.49 26.81 6.45
N ARG A 83 0.48 26.56 5.63
CA ARG A 83 -0.44 27.61 5.20
C ARG A 83 -1.19 28.23 6.36
N GLN A 84 -1.60 27.40 7.33
CA GLN A 84 -2.30 27.90 8.50
C GLN A 84 -1.42 28.82 9.34
N VAL A 85 -0.14 28.49 9.41
CA VAL A 85 0.79 29.33 10.16
C VAL A 85 0.99 30.69 9.49
N ILE A 86 1.02 30.69 8.16
CA ILE A 86 1.24 31.92 7.40
C ILE A 86 0.00 32.81 7.41
N SER A 87 -1.15 32.20 7.36
CA SER A 87 -2.38 32.97 7.36
C SER A 87 -2.81 33.38 8.76
#